data_48f323fee6c260c4c48dcec350d80ca0
#
_entry.id   48f323fee6c260c4c48dcec350d80ca0
#
_cell.length_a   1.000
_cell.length_b   1.000
_cell.length_c   1.000
_cell.angle_alpha   90.00
_cell.angle_beta   90.00
_cell.angle_gamma   90.00
#
_symmetry.space_group_name_H-M   'P 1'
#
loop_
_entity.id
_entity.type
_entity.pdbx_description
1 polymer ?
#
loop_
_entity_poly.entity_id
_entity_poly.type
_entity_poly.pdbx_seq_one_letter_code
_entity_poly.pdbx_strand_id
1 'polypeptide(L)'
;MPDEKLTAYRGGKALRRGWTTGSCAAAASQAAAVLLLTGIAPPEIHLHTPGGITFCLPVEDAHMSGNAAVCTVRKDAGDDPDITNGVRITASVRRIEKGVTIEGGAGVGRITRPGLAMPVGEAAINPGPRQQIADAVHRAAQQSGYGGGFSVTISVKDGEALAAQTYNGHLGIVGGISILGTSGIVEPMSEKALVDTIRLELDSLYAQGQRIAFLCPGNYGADFARDTLGLDLERAVKCSNFIGEAFDHAAYRGYPEILLVGHAGKLVKMAAGVMNTHSSVADARQEIFTAHAALCGAPRETLEGLMAAISVDACVELLDEVNLRQPVLSRIGREMETRIALRMKGQARVEFIMFTGKYGVLAESAGARALCERLKLQ
;
A
#
# COMPACT_ATOMS: atom_id res chain seq x y z
N MET A 1 -30.63 -8.78 -9.05
CA MET A 1 -29.48 -7.88 -9.22
C MET A 1 -28.44 -8.25 -8.18
N PRO A 2 -27.13 -8.21 -8.47
CA PRO A 2 -26.14 -8.41 -7.41
C PRO A 2 -26.41 -7.37 -6.31
N ASP A 3 -26.24 -7.77 -5.06
CA ASP A 3 -26.41 -6.87 -3.92
C ASP A 3 -25.42 -5.70 -4.08
N GLU A 4 -25.92 -4.48 -4.27
CA GLU A 4 -25.09 -3.28 -4.51
C GLU A 4 -24.07 -3.07 -3.40
N LYS A 5 -24.38 -3.51 -2.18
CA LYS A 5 -23.42 -3.44 -1.04
C LYS A 5 -22.25 -4.40 -1.19
N LEU A 6 -22.40 -5.50 -1.91
CA LEU A 6 -21.38 -6.50 -2.15
C LEU A 6 -20.57 -6.25 -3.43
N THR A 7 -20.89 -5.18 -4.16
CA THR A 7 -20.29 -4.86 -5.46
C THR A 7 -19.60 -3.49 -5.43
N ALA A 8 -18.40 -3.42 -6.02
CA ALA A 8 -17.68 -2.18 -6.30
C ALA A 8 -17.62 -1.98 -7.83
N TYR A 9 -17.74 -0.73 -8.28
CA TYR A 9 -17.63 -0.40 -9.70
C TYR A 9 -16.25 0.22 -9.96
N ARG A 10 -15.44 -0.42 -10.82
CA ARG A 10 -14.10 0.03 -11.20
C ARG A 10 -13.86 -0.20 -12.69
N GLY A 11 -13.38 0.81 -13.41
CA GLY A 11 -13.05 0.70 -14.84
C GLY A 11 -14.22 0.18 -15.70
N GLY A 12 -15.46 0.55 -15.38
CA GLY A 12 -16.66 0.09 -16.09
C GLY A 12 -17.10 -1.35 -15.77
N LYS A 13 -16.45 -2.01 -14.80
CA LYS A 13 -16.78 -3.38 -14.37
C LYS A 13 -17.37 -3.39 -12.96
N ALA A 14 -18.32 -4.29 -12.74
CA ALA A 14 -18.82 -4.62 -11.41
C ALA A 14 -17.91 -5.71 -10.82
N LEU A 15 -17.26 -5.42 -9.70
CA LEU A 15 -16.33 -6.33 -9.01
C LEU A 15 -16.90 -6.70 -7.65
N ARG A 16 -16.81 -7.96 -7.27
CA ARG A 16 -17.28 -8.47 -5.99
C ARG A 16 -16.34 -8.07 -4.85
N ARG A 17 -16.89 -7.49 -3.80
CA ARG A 17 -16.18 -7.24 -2.54
C ARG A 17 -15.95 -8.55 -1.80
N GLY A 18 -14.87 -8.58 -1.01
CA GLY A 18 -14.52 -9.68 -0.13
C GLY A 18 -14.40 -9.23 1.32
N TRP A 19 -13.93 -10.13 2.19
CA TRP A 19 -13.66 -9.84 3.59
C TRP A 19 -12.18 -9.97 3.94
N THR A 20 -11.75 -9.15 4.90
CA THR A 20 -10.34 -9.03 5.30
C THR A 20 -9.87 -10.18 6.19
N THR A 21 -8.54 -10.29 6.39
CA THR A 21 -7.96 -11.21 7.39
C THR A 21 -8.50 -10.91 8.79
N GLY A 22 -8.77 -9.63 9.12
CA GLY A 22 -9.39 -9.22 10.37
C GLY A 22 -10.80 -9.75 10.55
N SER A 23 -11.62 -9.69 9.49
CA SER A 23 -12.98 -10.24 9.51
C SER A 23 -13.00 -11.75 9.65
N CYS A 24 -12.08 -12.48 8.98
CA CYS A 24 -11.93 -13.91 9.17
C CYS A 24 -11.54 -14.25 10.61
N ALA A 25 -10.59 -13.53 11.19
CA ALA A 25 -10.17 -13.72 12.58
C ALA A 25 -11.31 -13.47 13.57
N ALA A 26 -12.12 -12.42 13.35
CA ALA A 26 -13.28 -12.12 14.16
C ALA A 26 -14.37 -13.22 14.06
N ALA A 27 -14.67 -13.66 12.83
CA ALA A 27 -15.67 -14.72 12.61
C ALA A 27 -15.21 -16.06 13.20
N ALA A 28 -13.96 -16.45 12.99
CA ALA A 28 -13.38 -17.67 13.58
C ALA A 28 -13.39 -17.61 15.11
N SER A 29 -13.11 -16.43 15.69
CA SER A 29 -13.15 -16.22 17.14
C SER A 29 -14.57 -16.31 17.70
N GLN A 30 -15.56 -15.73 17.00
CA GLN A 30 -16.97 -15.86 17.38
C GLN A 30 -17.44 -17.30 17.34
N ALA A 31 -17.13 -18.02 16.24
CA ALA A 31 -17.49 -19.43 16.10
C ALA A 31 -16.89 -20.30 17.21
N ALA A 32 -15.59 -20.09 17.50
CA ALA A 32 -14.91 -20.80 18.57
C ALA A 32 -15.47 -20.46 19.96
N ALA A 33 -15.83 -19.20 20.23
CA ALA A 33 -16.47 -18.81 21.47
C ALA A 33 -17.85 -19.46 21.62
N VAL A 34 -18.67 -19.50 20.56
CA VAL A 34 -19.96 -20.19 20.55
C VAL A 34 -19.77 -21.68 20.84
N LEU A 35 -18.86 -22.37 20.12
CA LEU A 35 -18.55 -23.78 20.35
C LEU A 35 -18.11 -24.02 21.81
N LEU A 36 -17.23 -23.17 22.34
CA LEU A 36 -16.71 -23.28 23.71
C LEU A 36 -17.83 -23.15 24.77
N LEU A 37 -18.82 -22.31 24.53
CA LEU A 37 -19.88 -22.01 25.48
C LEU A 37 -21.08 -22.98 25.39
N THR A 38 -21.41 -23.41 24.16
CA THR A 38 -22.61 -24.22 23.90
C THR A 38 -22.33 -25.67 23.59
N GLY A 39 -21.09 -26.03 23.24
CA GLY A 39 -20.72 -27.37 22.74
C GLY A 39 -21.11 -27.60 21.26
N ILE A 40 -21.70 -26.63 20.59
CA ILE A 40 -22.20 -26.77 19.20
C ILE A 40 -21.51 -25.74 18.33
N ALA A 41 -20.83 -26.20 17.29
CA ALA A 41 -20.22 -25.30 16.30
C ALA A 41 -21.27 -24.72 15.36
N PRO A 42 -21.30 -23.38 15.16
CA PRO A 42 -22.16 -22.81 14.13
C PRO A 42 -21.58 -23.13 12.74
N PRO A 43 -22.41 -23.44 11.73
CA PRO A 43 -21.95 -23.73 10.37
C PRO A 43 -21.42 -22.48 9.65
N GLU A 44 -21.87 -21.31 10.05
CA GLU A 44 -21.49 -20.01 9.48
C GLU A 44 -21.66 -18.89 10.52
N ILE A 45 -20.98 -17.78 10.28
CA ILE A 45 -21.06 -16.57 11.10
C ILE A 45 -21.55 -15.39 10.24
N HIS A 46 -22.64 -14.77 10.66
CA HIS A 46 -23.07 -13.48 10.12
C HIS A 46 -22.30 -12.36 10.80
N LEU A 47 -21.21 -11.90 10.17
CA LEU A 47 -20.35 -10.88 10.70
C LEU A 47 -20.75 -9.50 10.15
N HIS A 48 -21.20 -8.63 11.04
CA HIS A 48 -21.38 -7.22 10.70
C HIS A 48 -20.03 -6.50 10.80
N THR A 49 -19.55 -5.97 9.68
CA THR A 49 -18.25 -5.30 9.60
C THR A 49 -18.34 -3.81 9.96
N PRO A 50 -17.26 -3.17 10.41
CA PRO A 50 -17.22 -1.73 10.64
C PRO A 50 -17.55 -0.91 9.37
N GLY A 51 -17.33 -1.46 8.19
CA GLY A 51 -17.69 -0.87 6.90
C GLY A 51 -19.19 -0.93 6.56
N GLY A 52 -20.03 -1.49 7.47
CA GLY A 52 -21.50 -1.50 7.33
C GLY A 52 -22.05 -2.61 6.43
N ILE A 53 -21.22 -3.61 6.06
CA ILE A 53 -21.65 -4.80 5.32
C ILE A 53 -21.71 -5.99 6.27
N THR A 54 -22.77 -6.79 6.17
CA THR A 54 -22.84 -8.07 6.84
C THR A 54 -22.49 -9.18 5.87
N PHE A 55 -21.40 -9.91 6.17
CA PHE A 55 -21.00 -11.08 5.41
C PHE A 55 -21.43 -12.35 6.13
N CYS A 56 -21.79 -13.39 5.37
CA CYS A 56 -21.97 -14.73 5.84
C CYS A 56 -20.66 -15.51 5.59
N LEU A 57 -19.94 -15.85 6.66
CA LEU A 57 -18.63 -16.53 6.59
C LEU A 57 -18.79 -17.99 7.03
N PRO A 58 -18.61 -18.95 6.11
CA PRO A 58 -18.64 -20.36 6.44
C PRO A 58 -17.54 -20.76 7.44
N VAL A 59 -17.85 -21.60 8.39
CA VAL A 59 -16.89 -22.23 9.31
C VAL A 59 -16.46 -23.56 8.71
N GLU A 60 -15.18 -23.70 8.31
CA GLU A 60 -14.68 -24.88 7.61
C GLU A 60 -14.23 -26.02 8.53
N ASP A 61 -13.75 -25.66 9.72
CA ASP A 61 -13.28 -26.64 10.72
C ASP A 61 -13.64 -26.11 12.11
N ALA A 62 -14.12 -27.02 12.96
CA ALA A 62 -14.51 -26.69 14.33
C ALA A 62 -14.37 -27.91 15.24
N HIS A 63 -13.55 -27.78 16.27
CA HIS A 63 -13.35 -28.87 17.25
C HIS A 63 -12.90 -28.35 18.62
N MET A 64 -13.04 -29.16 19.63
CA MET A 64 -12.46 -28.91 20.96
C MET A 64 -11.02 -29.44 21.00
N SER A 65 -10.09 -28.66 21.55
CA SER A 65 -8.69 -29.04 21.80
C SER A 65 -8.37 -28.76 23.27
N GLY A 66 -8.51 -29.78 24.09
CA GLY A 66 -8.42 -29.66 25.55
C GLY A 66 -9.49 -28.69 26.08
N ASN A 67 -9.08 -27.59 26.72
CA ASN A 67 -9.96 -26.57 27.26
C ASN A 67 -10.22 -25.41 26.30
N ALA A 68 -9.76 -25.51 25.06
CA ALA A 68 -9.97 -24.52 24.01
C ALA A 68 -10.90 -25.05 22.92
N ALA A 69 -11.71 -24.17 22.34
CA ALA A 69 -12.40 -24.41 21.10
C ALA A 69 -11.60 -23.81 19.94
N VAL A 70 -11.54 -24.51 18.83
CA VAL A 70 -10.79 -24.12 17.64
C VAL A 70 -11.75 -24.07 16.45
N CYS A 71 -11.80 -22.94 15.76
CA CYS A 71 -12.58 -22.77 14.53
C CYS A 71 -11.77 -22.09 13.45
N THR A 72 -12.03 -22.45 12.19
CA THR A 72 -11.32 -21.95 11.01
C THR A 72 -12.29 -21.34 10.02
N VAL A 73 -11.92 -20.16 9.49
CA VAL A 73 -12.63 -19.46 8.43
C VAL A 73 -11.67 -19.19 7.28
N ARG A 74 -12.14 -19.41 6.05
CA ARG A 74 -11.39 -19.12 4.83
C ARG A 74 -11.60 -17.69 4.40
N LYS A 75 -10.52 -17.02 4.02
CA LYS A 75 -10.59 -15.69 3.41
C LYS A 75 -11.08 -15.78 1.98
N ASP A 76 -12.02 -14.90 1.63
CA ASP A 76 -12.44 -14.63 0.26
C ASP A 76 -12.20 -13.12 -0.01
N ALA A 77 -11.27 -12.82 -0.89
CA ALA A 77 -10.92 -11.46 -1.24
C ALA A 77 -11.85 -10.84 -2.31
N GLY A 78 -12.89 -11.57 -2.72
CA GLY A 78 -13.73 -11.14 -3.83
C GLY A 78 -12.95 -11.20 -5.15
N ASP A 79 -13.10 -10.15 -5.96
CA ASP A 79 -12.40 -10.02 -7.25
C ASP A 79 -11.07 -9.23 -7.11
N ASP A 80 -10.59 -9.03 -5.88
CA ASP A 80 -9.27 -8.43 -5.64
C ASP A 80 -8.15 -9.45 -5.87
N PRO A 81 -7.05 -9.10 -6.58
CA PRO A 81 -5.89 -9.98 -6.76
C PRO A 81 -5.02 -10.07 -5.50
N ASP A 82 -5.64 -10.22 -4.35
CA ASP A 82 -5.00 -10.32 -3.04
C ASP A 82 -4.29 -11.67 -2.88
N ILE A 83 -3.00 -11.63 -2.57
CA ILE A 83 -2.17 -12.81 -2.37
C ILE A 83 -2.64 -13.68 -1.19
N THR A 84 -3.37 -13.08 -0.24
CA THR A 84 -3.94 -13.79 0.91
C THR A 84 -5.32 -14.38 0.63
N ASN A 85 -5.81 -14.34 -0.63
CA ASN A 85 -7.07 -14.99 -1.00
C ASN A 85 -7.02 -16.49 -0.75
N GLY A 86 -8.07 -17.06 -0.18
CA GLY A 86 -8.17 -18.48 0.13
C GLY A 86 -7.42 -18.95 1.39
N VAL A 87 -6.68 -18.05 2.07
CA VAL A 87 -5.95 -18.41 3.29
C VAL A 87 -6.92 -18.81 4.41
N ARG A 88 -6.53 -19.82 5.19
CA ARG A 88 -7.28 -20.31 6.36
C ARG A 88 -6.81 -19.60 7.62
N ILE A 89 -7.73 -18.92 8.27
CA ILE A 89 -7.48 -18.20 9.53
C ILE A 89 -8.20 -18.95 10.64
N THR A 90 -7.44 -19.39 11.62
CA THR A 90 -7.89 -20.23 12.72
C THR A 90 -7.83 -19.43 14.02
N ALA A 91 -8.90 -19.47 14.79
CA ALA A 91 -8.96 -18.94 16.15
C ALA A 91 -9.05 -20.09 17.16
N SER A 92 -8.19 -20.07 18.16
CA SER A 92 -8.26 -20.90 19.35
C SER A 92 -8.73 -20.04 20.52
N VAL A 93 -9.86 -20.36 21.12
CA VAL A 93 -10.50 -19.58 22.19
C VAL A 93 -10.63 -20.44 23.45
N ARG A 94 -10.17 -19.90 24.56
CA ARG A 94 -10.31 -20.52 25.90
C ARG A 94 -10.91 -19.51 26.88
N ARG A 95 -11.56 -20.03 27.92
CA ARG A 95 -12.09 -19.21 29.02
C ARG A 95 -10.94 -18.70 29.90
N ILE A 96 -11.06 -17.43 30.31
CA ILE A 96 -10.26 -16.83 31.36
C ILE A 96 -11.21 -16.12 32.34
N GLU A 97 -10.69 -15.69 33.46
CA GLU A 97 -11.52 -15.11 34.53
C GLU A 97 -12.23 -13.84 34.07
N LYS A 98 -11.51 -12.92 33.40
CA LYS A 98 -12.05 -11.61 33.00
C LYS A 98 -11.31 -11.03 31.79
N GLY A 99 -12.04 -10.24 30.99
CA GLY A 99 -11.48 -9.49 29.85
C GLY A 99 -11.24 -10.33 28.60
N VAL A 100 -10.59 -9.75 27.61
CA VAL A 100 -10.22 -10.42 26.35
C VAL A 100 -8.73 -10.20 26.08
N THR A 101 -7.98 -11.27 25.97
CA THR A 101 -6.58 -11.24 25.50
C THR A 101 -6.50 -11.78 24.09
N ILE A 102 -5.72 -11.13 23.21
CA ILE A 102 -5.59 -11.50 21.81
C ILE A 102 -4.11 -11.62 21.47
N GLU A 103 -3.71 -12.79 20.98
CA GLU A 103 -2.32 -13.09 20.63
C GLU A 103 -2.22 -13.73 19.23
N GLY A 104 -1.06 -13.59 18.57
CA GLY A 104 -0.73 -14.25 17.32
C GLY A 104 -0.01 -15.59 17.57
N GLY A 105 -0.56 -16.64 16.98
CA GLY A 105 0.05 -17.96 16.90
C GLY A 105 0.85 -18.17 15.62
N ALA A 106 1.04 -19.43 15.24
CA ALA A 106 1.79 -19.80 14.04
C ALA A 106 1.25 -19.11 12.78
N GLY A 107 2.15 -18.58 11.94
CA GLY A 107 1.83 -17.91 10.69
C GLY A 107 1.23 -16.50 10.81
N VAL A 108 1.07 -15.97 12.02
CA VAL A 108 0.83 -14.55 12.27
C VAL A 108 2.17 -13.87 12.56
N GLY A 109 2.48 -12.80 11.81
CA GLY A 109 3.74 -12.10 11.93
C GLY A 109 3.93 -11.39 13.27
N ARG A 110 5.19 -11.14 13.64
CA ARG A 110 5.58 -10.28 14.76
C ARG A 110 6.28 -9.03 14.28
N ILE A 111 6.00 -7.93 14.93
CA ILE A 111 6.58 -6.62 14.63
C ILE A 111 7.98 -6.54 15.20
N THR A 112 8.97 -6.26 14.36
CA THR A 112 10.39 -6.15 14.73
C THR A 112 10.95 -4.74 14.58
N ARG A 113 10.23 -3.84 13.88
CA ARG A 113 10.66 -2.45 13.63
C ARG A 113 9.59 -1.47 14.12
N PRO A 114 9.97 -0.27 14.60
CA PRO A 114 9.01 0.76 15.01
C PRO A 114 8.30 1.39 13.81
N GLY A 115 7.20 2.12 14.07
CA GLY A 115 6.44 2.89 13.06
C GLY A 115 5.14 2.23 12.60
N LEU A 116 4.84 1.03 13.08
CA LEU A 116 3.56 0.38 12.88
C LEU A 116 2.57 0.72 14.01
N ALA A 117 1.29 0.44 13.79
CA ALA A 117 0.23 0.73 14.76
C ALA A 117 0.36 -0.07 16.08
N MET A 118 1.06 -1.20 16.04
CA MET A 118 1.34 -2.02 17.21
C MET A 118 2.82 -1.92 17.60
N PRO A 119 3.16 -2.03 18.88
CA PRO A 119 4.54 -1.98 19.38
C PRO A 119 5.42 -3.10 18.85
N VAL A 120 6.74 -2.90 18.86
CA VAL A 120 7.74 -3.95 18.58
C VAL A 120 7.58 -5.09 19.59
N GLY A 121 7.65 -6.32 19.10
CA GLY A 121 7.44 -7.56 19.85
C GLY A 121 6.00 -8.07 19.84
N GLU A 122 5.02 -7.22 19.53
CA GLU A 122 3.61 -7.62 19.44
C GLU A 122 3.30 -8.40 18.17
N ALA A 123 2.25 -9.21 18.22
CA ALA A 123 1.70 -9.85 17.04
C ALA A 123 1.15 -8.81 16.06
N ALA A 124 1.37 -9.03 14.76
CA ALA A 124 0.88 -8.17 13.68
C ALA A 124 -0.64 -8.29 13.48
N ILE A 125 -1.38 -8.07 14.55
CA ILE A 125 -2.85 -7.98 14.57
C ILE A 125 -3.19 -6.52 14.85
N ASN A 126 -3.62 -5.80 13.83
CA ASN A 126 -3.86 -4.35 13.91
C ASN A 126 -5.00 -4.00 14.87
N PRO A 127 -5.07 -2.74 15.37
CA PRO A 127 -6.10 -2.32 16.36
C PRO A 127 -7.54 -2.58 15.90
N GLY A 128 -7.88 -2.31 14.63
CA GLY A 128 -9.21 -2.59 14.08
C GLY A 128 -9.61 -4.06 14.18
N PRO A 129 -8.83 -5.01 13.65
CA PRO A 129 -9.02 -6.45 13.86
C PRO A 129 -9.09 -6.88 15.32
N ARG A 130 -8.22 -6.34 16.20
CA ARG A 130 -8.31 -6.64 17.64
C ARG A 130 -9.67 -6.27 18.21
N GLN A 131 -10.19 -5.10 17.85
CA GLN A 131 -11.53 -4.66 18.27
C GLN A 131 -12.62 -5.57 17.70
N GLN A 132 -12.55 -5.91 16.41
CA GLN A 132 -13.50 -6.83 15.77
C GLN A 132 -13.52 -8.21 16.44
N ILE A 133 -12.36 -8.76 16.80
CA ILE A 133 -12.24 -10.03 17.54
C ILE A 133 -12.87 -9.90 18.93
N ALA A 134 -12.55 -8.85 19.66
CA ALA A 134 -13.10 -8.62 21.00
C ALA A 134 -14.63 -8.50 20.98
N ASP A 135 -15.17 -7.72 20.03
CA ASP A 135 -16.61 -7.56 19.85
C ASP A 135 -17.30 -8.87 19.47
N ALA A 136 -16.63 -9.70 18.66
CA ALA A 136 -17.15 -10.98 18.21
C ALA A 136 -17.28 -11.98 19.36
N VAL A 137 -16.26 -12.12 20.22
CA VAL A 137 -16.33 -13.01 21.38
C VAL A 137 -17.29 -12.47 22.48
N HIS A 138 -17.38 -11.15 22.65
CA HIS A 138 -18.37 -10.53 23.53
C HIS A 138 -19.81 -10.80 23.09
N ARG A 139 -20.10 -10.75 21.78
CA ARG A 139 -21.44 -11.14 21.26
C ARG A 139 -21.76 -12.59 21.60
N ALA A 140 -20.82 -13.52 21.42
CA ALA A 140 -21.02 -14.91 21.80
C ALA A 140 -21.27 -15.07 23.30
N ALA A 141 -20.53 -14.33 24.16
CA ALA A 141 -20.75 -14.31 25.61
C ALA A 141 -22.18 -13.82 25.97
N GLN A 142 -22.59 -12.69 25.41
CA GLN A 142 -23.92 -12.12 25.65
C GLN A 142 -25.04 -13.09 25.26
N GLN A 143 -24.94 -13.72 24.08
CA GLN A 143 -25.92 -14.69 23.61
C GLN A 143 -26.03 -15.93 24.48
N SER A 144 -24.93 -16.31 25.15
CA SER A 144 -24.86 -17.49 26.01
C SER A 144 -24.98 -17.18 27.52
N GLY A 145 -25.18 -15.92 27.89
CA GLY A 145 -25.22 -15.51 29.31
C GLY A 145 -23.89 -15.71 30.08
N TYR A 146 -22.75 -15.77 29.36
CA TYR A 146 -21.45 -15.99 29.96
C TYR A 146 -20.82 -14.67 30.46
N GLY A 147 -20.45 -14.59 31.73
CA GLY A 147 -19.93 -13.41 32.38
C GLY A 147 -18.39 -13.35 32.55
N GLY A 148 -17.67 -14.39 32.11
CA GLY A 148 -16.20 -14.46 32.17
C GLY A 148 -15.53 -13.86 30.95
N GLY A 149 -14.19 -14.03 30.86
CA GLY A 149 -13.37 -13.53 29.78
C GLY A 149 -12.88 -14.62 28.80
N PHE A 150 -12.17 -14.17 27.76
CA PHE A 150 -11.61 -15.06 26.73
C PHE A 150 -10.14 -14.77 26.47
N SER A 151 -9.36 -15.82 26.26
CA SER A 151 -8.04 -15.75 25.61
C SER A 151 -8.17 -16.28 24.19
N VAL A 152 -7.82 -15.44 23.21
CA VAL A 152 -7.94 -15.72 21.78
C VAL A 152 -6.54 -15.78 21.17
N THR A 153 -6.23 -16.88 20.48
CA THR A 153 -5.00 -17.00 19.68
C THR A 153 -5.38 -17.17 18.21
N ILE A 154 -4.87 -16.29 17.35
CA ILE A 154 -5.09 -16.32 15.90
C ILE A 154 -3.90 -16.97 15.22
N SER A 155 -4.13 -18.00 14.41
CA SER A 155 -3.11 -18.67 13.62
C SER A 155 -3.49 -18.70 12.14
N VAL A 156 -2.49 -18.76 11.27
CA VAL A 156 -2.68 -18.80 9.82
C VAL A 156 -1.86 -19.95 9.24
N LYS A 157 -2.54 -20.91 8.63
CA LYS A 157 -1.85 -22.01 7.97
C LYS A 157 -0.99 -21.48 6.82
N ASP A 158 0.26 -21.91 6.74
CA ASP A 158 1.24 -21.49 5.72
C ASP A 158 1.53 -19.98 5.67
N GLY A 159 1.17 -19.25 6.74
CA GLY A 159 1.26 -17.79 6.80
C GLY A 159 2.69 -17.25 6.70
N GLU A 160 3.70 -17.98 7.15
CA GLU A 160 5.11 -17.61 7.03
C GLU A 160 5.57 -17.65 5.57
N ALA A 161 5.27 -18.73 4.84
CA ALA A 161 5.61 -18.86 3.42
C ALA A 161 4.88 -17.81 2.58
N LEU A 162 3.63 -17.48 2.94
CA LEU A 162 2.83 -16.49 2.29
C LEU A 162 3.36 -15.07 2.54
N ALA A 163 3.84 -14.80 3.76
CA ALA A 163 4.40 -13.50 4.12
C ALA A 163 5.61 -13.08 3.26
N ALA A 164 6.41 -14.05 2.78
CA ALA A 164 7.53 -13.81 1.88
C ALA A 164 7.11 -13.18 0.53
N GLN A 165 5.84 -13.32 0.14
CA GLN A 165 5.26 -12.75 -1.07
C GLN A 165 4.52 -11.43 -0.81
N THR A 166 4.48 -10.97 0.44
CA THR A 166 3.82 -9.73 0.85
C THR A 166 4.84 -8.64 1.17
N TYR A 167 4.36 -7.43 1.45
CA TYR A 167 5.18 -6.32 1.90
C TYR A 167 5.63 -6.43 3.38
N ASN A 168 5.24 -7.46 4.11
CA ASN A 168 5.51 -7.60 5.53
C ASN A 168 7.01 -7.50 5.89
N GLY A 169 7.87 -8.13 5.09
CA GLY A 169 9.32 -8.08 5.31
C GLY A 169 9.87 -6.65 5.29
N HIS A 170 9.44 -5.82 4.34
CA HIS A 170 9.84 -4.41 4.25
C HIS A 170 9.35 -3.59 5.45
N LEU A 171 8.20 -3.92 6.01
CA LEU A 171 7.64 -3.29 7.20
C LEU A 171 8.25 -3.81 8.51
N GLY A 172 9.16 -4.78 8.45
CA GLY A 172 9.72 -5.42 9.64
C GLY A 172 8.72 -6.33 10.37
N ILE A 173 7.82 -6.97 9.63
CA ILE A 173 6.92 -7.99 10.14
C ILE A 173 7.46 -9.35 9.73
N VAL A 174 7.81 -10.20 10.71
CA VAL A 174 8.53 -11.47 10.51
C VAL A 174 7.71 -12.65 11.04
N GLY A 175 7.85 -13.82 10.41
CA GLY A 175 7.25 -15.10 10.87
C GLY A 175 5.80 -15.31 10.46
N GLY A 176 5.20 -14.41 9.66
CA GLY A 176 3.83 -14.63 9.18
C GLY A 176 3.20 -13.40 8.55
N ILE A 177 1.92 -13.55 8.16
CA ILE A 177 1.13 -12.45 7.59
C ILE A 177 0.57 -11.55 8.68
N SER A 178 0.11 -10.36 8.27
CA SER A 178 -0.63 -9.42 9.13
C SER A 178 -2.12 -9.76 9.16
N ILE A 179 -2.73 -9.60 10.33
CA ILE A 179 -4.20 -9.59 10.49
C ILE A 179 -4.63 -8.12 10.46
N LEU A 180 -5.21 -7.71 9.32
CA LEU A 180 -5.52 -6.31 9.01
C LEU A 180 -6.91 -6.13 8.40
N GLY A 181 -7.34 -4.88 8.26
CA GLY A 181 -8.60 -4.49 7.66
C GLY A 181 -9.47 -3.67 8.61
N THR A 182 -9.38 -2.34 8.50
CA THR A 182 -10.12 -1.39 9.36
C THR A 182 -11.62 -1.45 9.11
N SER A 183 -12.04 -1.52 7.84
CA SER A 183 -13.45 -1.62 7.45
C SER A 183 -14.00 -3.04 7.54
N GLY A 184 -13.13 -4.05 7.61
CA GLY A 184 -13.51 -5.46 7.49
C GLY A 184 -13.81 -5.93 6.07
N ILE A 185 -13.76 -5.02 5.08
CA ILE A 185 -14.13 -5.24 3.69
C ILE A 185 -12.89 -5.16 2.81
N VAL A 186 -12.73 -6.09 1.89
CA VAL A 186 -11.79 -5.98 0.77
C VAL A 186 -12.51 -5.30 -0.38
N GLU A 187 -12.06 -4.12 -0.73
CA GLU A 187 -12.55 -3.39 -1.90
C GLU A 187 -11.62 -3.65 -3.09
N PRO A 188 -12.09 -4.34 -4.15
CA PRO A 188 -11.22 -4.72 -5.25
C PRO A 188 -10.55 -3.53 -5.93
N MET A 189 -9.27 -3.64 -6.23
CA MET A 189 -8.44 -2.62 -6.90
C MET A 189 -8.52 -1.24 -6.22
N SER A 190 -8.44 -1.22 -4.90
CA SER A 190 -8.55 -0.01 -4.08
C SER A 190 -7.30 0.87 -4.20
N GLU A 191 -7.44 2.03 -4.85
CA GLU A 191 -6.38 3.07 -4.84
C GLU A 191 -6.09 3.55 -3.42
N LYS A 192 -7.12 3.63 -2.58
CA LYS A 192 -6.97 3.99 -1.17
C LYS A 192 -6.04 3.02 -0.43
N ALA A 193 -6.16 1.72 -0.68
CA ALA A 193 -5.29 0.72 -0.05
C ALA A 193 -3.82 0.90 -0.47
N LEU A 194 -3.56 1.24 -1.74
CA LEU A 194 -2.21 1.55 -2.22
C LEU A 194 -1.64 2.81 -1.55
N VAL A 195 -2.44 3.86 -1.44
CA VAL A 195 -2.03 5.11 -0.76
C VAL A 195 -1.77 4.86 0.73
N ASP A 196 -2.63 4.09 1.40
CA ASP A 196 -2.45 3.75 2.81
C ASP A 196 -1.17 2.92 3.03
N THR A 197 -0.78 2.05 2.09
CA THR A 197 0.49 1.31 2.12
C THR A 197 1.68 2.27 1.98
N ILE A 198 1.65 3.21 1.03
CA ILE A 198 2.69 4.23 0.85
C ILE A 198 2.89 5.05 2.13
N ARG A 199 1.80 5.46 2.77
CA ARG A 199 1.84 6.20 4.03
C ARG A 199 2.48 5.37 5.15
N LEU A 200 2.10 4.10 5.26
CA LEU A 200 2.63 3.20 6.27
C LEU A 200 4.15 2.97 6.11
N GLU A 201 4.62 2.80 4.86
CA GLU A 201 6.05 2.67 4.56
C GLU A 201 6.82 3.95 4.97
N LEU A 202 6.31 5.13 4.60
CA LEU A 202 6.90 6.40 5.01
C LEU A 202 6.96 6.55 6.54
N ASP A 203 5.87 6.21 7.24
CA ASP A 203 5.82 6.27 8.70
C ASP A 203 6.83 5.33 9.35
N SER A 204 6.95 4.11 8.83
CA SER A 204 7.90 3.10 9.31
C SER A 204 9.35 3.54 9.14
N LEU A 205 9.72 4.01 7.95
CA LEU A 205 11.08 4.48 7.67
C LEU A 205 11.44 5.73 8.48
N TYR A 206 10.49 6.66 8.66
CA TYR A 206 10.70 7.82 9.51
C TYR A 206 10.94 7.44 10.98
N ALA A 207 10.18 6.48 11.50
CA ALA A 207 10.33 5.98 12.86
C ALA A 207 11.66 5.24 13.09
N GLN A 208 12.23 4.67 12.01
CA GLN A 208 13.57 4.06 12.00
C GLN A 208 14.71 5.10 11.89
N GLY A 209 14.38 6.38 11.84
CA GLY A 209 15.37 7.47 11.80
C GLY A 209 15.68 8.02 10.41
N GLN A 210 15.07 7.51 9.34
CA GLN A 210 15.26 8.06 8.00
C GLN A 210 14.69 9.47 7.90
N ARG A 211 15.46 10.41 7.35
CA ARG A 211 15.08 11.83 7.22
C ARG A 211 15.03 12.31 5.77
N ILE A 212 15.41 11.48 4.82
CA ILE A 212 15.21 11.70 3.39
C ILE A 212 14.15 10.69 2.95
N ALA A 213 12.97 11.16 2.53
CA ALA A 213 11.97 10.27 1.92
C ALA A 213 12.44 9.92 0.51
N PHE A 214 12.81 8.66 0.27
CA PHE A 214 13.23 8.19 -1.03
C PHE A 214 12.07 7.53 -1.75
N LEU A 215 11.62 8.13 -2.86
CA LEU A 215 10.41 7.75 -3.60
C LEU A 215 10.75 7.25 -5.01
N CYS A 216 10.16 6.10 -5.37
CA CYS A 216 10.25 5.52 -6.70
C CYS A 216 8.85 5.23 -7.28
N PRO A 217 8.41 5.91 -8.36
CA PRO A 217 7.13 5.63 -9.02
C PRO A 217 7.20 4.38 -9.90
N GLY A 218 7.23 3.20 -9.29
CA GLY A 218 7.23 1.90 -9.95
C GLY A 218 8.62 1.26 -10.06
N ASN A 219 8.67 0.07 -10.71
CA ASN A 219 9.87 -0.78 -10.72
C ASN A 219 11.02 -0.17 -11.51
N TYR A 220 10.77 0.44 -12.67
CA TYR A 220 11.83 1.08 -13.47
C TYR A 220 12.61 2.13 -12.68
N GLY A 221 11.92 2.92 -11.83
CA GLY A 221 12.57 3.90 -10.97
C GLY A 221 13.44 3.23 -9.91
N ALA A 222 12.95 2.18 -9.30
CA ALA A 222 13.69 1.39 -8.31
C ALA A 222 14.92 0.71 -8.92
N ASP A 223 14.77 0.05 -10.08
CA ASP A 223 15.87 -0.62 -10.77
C ASP A 223 16.97 0.38 -11.17
N PHE A 224 16.61 1.52 -11.74
CA PHE A 224 17.56 2.59 -12.08
C PHE A 224 18.26 3.14 -10.83
N ALA A 225 17.55 3.33 -9.75
CA ALA A 225 18.12 3.80 -8.49
C ALA A 225 19.14 2.82 -7.91
N ARG A 226 18.86 1.53 -7.95
CA ARG A 226 19.78 0.47 -7.52
C ARG A 226 20.97 0.35 -8.47
N ASP A 227 20.72 0.15 -9.77
CA ASP A 227 21.72 -0.29 -10.73
C ASP A 227 22.60 0.86 -11.24
N THR A 228 22.06 2.08 -11.32
CA THR A 228 22.78 3.25 -11.85
C THR A 228 23.23 4.21 -10.74
N LEU A 229 22.39 4.42 -9.72
CA LEU A 229 22.72 5.36 -8.65
C LEU A 229 23.33 4.68 -7.42
N GLY A 230 23.29 3.33 -7.32
CA GLY A 230 23.82 2.56 -6.19
C GLY A 230 23.08 2.79 -4.87
N LEU A 231 21.75 3.06 -4.95
CA LEU A 231 20.92 3.31 -3.78
C LEU A 231 20.29 2.03 -3.24
N ASP A 232 20.20 1.93 -1.92
CA ASP A 232 19.55 0.82 -1.23
C ASP A 232 18.03 0.93 -1.35
N LEU A 233 17.41 -0.07 -1.96
CA LEU A 233 15.96 -0.13 -2.15
C LEU A 233 15.17 -0.47 -0.88
N GLU A 234 15.81 -0.97 0.18
CA GLU A 234 15.13 -1.14 1.48
C GLU A 234 14.68 0.20 2.09
N ARG A 235 15.28 1.29 1.62
CA ARG A 235 14.97 2.67 2.02
C ARG A 235 14.01 3.38 1.08
N ALA A 236 13.62 2.72 -0.02
CA ALA A 236 12.78 3.30 -1.06
C ALA A 236 11.31 2.98 -0.82
N VAL A 237 10.45 3.98 -0.94
CA VAL A 237 9.00 3.81 -0.97
C VAL A 237 8.52 3.78 -2.41
N LYS A 238 7.86 2.70 -2.81
CA LYS A 238 7.27 2.55 -4.14
C LYS A 238 5.93 3.27 -4.21
N CYS A 239 5.93 4.53 -4.63
CA CYS A 239 4.72 5.37 -4.63
C CYS A 239 3.81 5.19 -5.86
N SER A 240 4.06 4.22 -6.75
CA SER A 240 3.25 3.90 -7.93
C SER A 240 2.95 5.15 -8.78
N ASN A 241 1.69 5.52 -8.93
CA ASN A 241 1.22 6.72 -9.61
C ASN A 241 0.89 7.87 -8.64
N PHE A 242 0.95 7.62 -7.33
CA PHE A 242 0.46 8.52 -6.27
C PHE A 242 1.58 9.41 -5.72
N ILE A 243 2.35 10.06 -6.62
CA ILE A 243 3.48 10.92 -6.25
C ILE A 243 3.03 12.05 -5.34
N GLY A 244 1.91 12.69 -5.65
CA GLY A 244 1.37 13.79 -4.86
C GLY A 244 0.98 13.37 -3.43
N GLU A 245 0.32 12.22 -3.29
CA GLU A 245 -0.05 11.65 -1.99
C GLU A 245 1.20 11.30 -1.16
N ALA A 246 2.23 10.75 -1.81
CA ALA A 246 3.50 10.46 -1.15
C ALA A 246 4.21 11.74 -0.67
N PHE A 247 4.22 12.80 -1.47
CA PHE A 247 4.76 14.10 -1.08
C PHE A 247 4.03 14.68 0.12
N ASP A 248 2.70 14.75 0.06
CA ASP A 248 1.88 15.32 1.12
C ASP A 248 2.09 14.57 2.44
N HIS A 249 2.13 13.23 2.39
CA HIS A 249 2.33 12.44 3.61
C HIS A 249 3.75 12.55 4.15
N ALA A 250 4.78 12.57 3.29
CA ALA A 250 6.16 12.80 3.71
C ALA A 250 6.31 14.16 4.43
N ALA A 251 5.71 15.23 3.87
CA ALA A 251 5.69 16.54 4.49
C ALA A 251 4.92 16.53 5.82
N TYR A 252 3.73 15.94 5.86
CA TYR A 252 2.92 15.78 7.08
C TYR A 252 3.69 15.03 8.17
N ARG A 253 4.45 13.99 7.80
CA ARG A 253 5.26 13.22 8.74
C ARG A 253 6.47 13.98 9.27
N GLY A 254 6.91 15.04 8.58
CA GLY A 254 8.02 15.90 8.96
C GLY A 254 9.36 15.51 8.32
N TYR A 255 9.33 14.85 7.16
CA TYR A 255 10.55 14.67 6.36
C TYR A 255 11.05 16.03 5.85
N PRO A 256 12.27 16.46 6.18
CA PRO A 256 12.82 17.71 5.68
C PRO A 256 13.17 17.67 4.19
N GLU A 257 13.44 16.47 3.67
CA GLU A 257 13.92 16.27 2.31
C GLU A 257 13.28 15.05 1.66
N ILE A 258 13.03 15.15 0.35
CA ILE A 258 12.45 14.09 -0.48
C ILE A 258 13.31 13.93 -1.73
N LEU A 259 13.71 12.70 -2.05
CA LEU A 259 14.33 12.34 -3.33
C LEU A 259 13.34 11.52 -4.14
N LEU A 260 13.01 12.00 -5.35
CA LEU A 260 12.15 11.30 -6.31
C LEU A 260 12.99 10.81 -7.49
N VAL A 261 13.06 9.49 -7.71
CA VAL A 261 13.75 8.90 -8.86
C VAL A 261 12.75 8.16 -9.72
N GLY A 262 12.56 8.59 -10.98
CA GLY A 262 11.52 7.97 -11.80
C GLY A 262 11.71 8.12 -13.30
N HIS A 263 11.05 7.20 -14.03
CA HIS A 263 11.04 7.19 -15.47
C HIS A 263 10.29 8.40 -16.04
N ALA A 264 10.83 9.01 -17.08
CA ALA A 264 10.30 10.23 -17.70
C ALA A 264 8.84 10.09 -18.18
N GLY A 265 8.42 8.89 -18.59
CA GLY A 265 7.02 8.63 -18.96
C GLY A 265 6.00 8.94 -17.85
N LYS A 266 6.44 8.97 -16.57
CA LYS A 266 5.62 9.42 -15.45
C LYS A 266 5.98 10.85 -15.02
N LEU A 267 7.27 11.12 -14.81
CA LEU A 267 7.71 12.35 -14.17
C LEU A 267 7.48 13.61 -15.00
N VAL A 268 7.59 13.53 -16.33
CA VAL A 268 7.33 14.68 -17.20
C VAL A 268 5.96 15.31 -16.98
N LYS A 269 4.96 14.50 -16.62
CA LYS A 269 3.59 14.96 -16.34
C LYS A 269 3.52 15.97 -15.19
N MET A 270 4.50 15.92 -14.29
CA MET A 270 4.58 16.85 -13.17
C MET A 270 4.84 18.30 -13.61
N ALA A 271 5.43 18.51 -14.80
CA ALA A 271 5.56 19.85 -15.38
C ALA A 271 4.20 20.50 -15.69
N ALA A 272 3.14 19.72 -15.88
CA ALA A 272 1.76 20.21 -15.97
C ALA A 272 1.00 20.14 -14.62
N GLY A 273 1.69 19.84 -13.51
CA GLY A 273 1.07 19.69 -12.19
C GLY A 273 0.33 18.36 -11.97
N VAL A 274 0.45 17.41 -12.89
CA VAL A 274 -0.18 16.08 -12.77
C VAL A 274 0.65 15.21 -11.84
N MET A 275 0.18 15.02 -10.62
CA MET A 275 0.90 14.27 -9.56
C MET A 275 0.25 12.93 -9.19
N ASN A 276 -0.91 12.59 -9.77
CA ASN A 276 -1.34 11.21 -10.00
C ASN A 276 -1.03 10.89 -11.47
N THR A 277 0.04 10.15 -11.70
CA THR A 277 0.61 9.92 -13.03
C THR A 277 -0.04 8.78 -13.82
N HIS A 278 -1.16 8.22 -13.33
CA HIS A 278 -1.91 7.22 -14.05
C HIS A 278 -2.48 7.80 -15.37
N SER A 279 -2.42 7.03 -16.47
CA SER A 279 -2.86 7.51 -17.78
C SER A 279 -4.37 7.80 -17.85
N SER A 280 -5.18 7.13 -17.00
CA SER A 280 -6.62 7.42 -16.92
C SER A 280 -6.94 8.77 -16.24
N VAL A 281 -6.00 9.35 -15.49
CA VAL A 281 -6.15 10.68 -14.89
C VAL A 281 -5.77 11.76 -15.89
N ALA A 282 -4.57 11.66 -16.45
CA ALA A 282 -4.09 12.51 -17.53
C ALA A 282 -2.87 11.90 -18.20
N ASP A 283 -2.71 12.10 -19.50
CA ASP A 283 -1.45 11.80 -20.18
C ASP A 283 -0.59 13.06 -20.28
N ALA A 284 -0.95 14.02 -21.10
CA ALA A 284 -0.32 15.34 -21.25
C ALA A 284 1.19 15.33 -21.62
N ARG A 285 1.80 14.17 -21.91
CA ARG A 285 3.24 14.08 -22.22
C ARG A 285 3.59 14.83 -23.50
N GLN A 286 2.83 14.57 -24.56
CA GLN A 286 3.01 15.19 -25.86
C GLN A 286 2.81 16.70 -25.81
N GLU A 287 1.77 17.14 -25.11
CA GLU A 287 1.44 18.57 -24.93
C GLU A 287 2.56 19.27 -24.16
N ILE A 288 3.11 18.65 -23.12
CA ILE A 288 4.22 19.23 -22.35
C ILE A 288 5.45 19.40 -23.21
N PHE A 289 5.88 18.34 -23.93
CA PHE A 289 7.02 18.44 -24.85
C PHE A 289 6.80 19.48 -25.92
N THR A 290 5.62 19.49 -26.58
CA THR A 290 5.29 20.43 -27.65
C THR A 290 5.28 21.87 -27.15
N ALA A 291 4.64 22.15 -26.02
CA ALA A 291 4.59 23.51 -25.46
C ALA A 291 5.99 24.03 -25.10
N HIS A 292 6.82 23.22 -24.46
CA HIS A 292 8.17 23.62 -24.10
C HIS A 292 9.11 23.72 -25.30
N ALA A 293 8.93 22.86 -26.33
CA ALA A 293 9.66 22.96 -27.58
C ALA A 293 9.31 24.22 -28.36
N ALA A 294 8.02 24.59 -28.42
CA ALA A 294 7.59 25.86 -29.05
C ALA A 294 8.23 27.07 -28.37
N LEU A 295 8.30 27.08 -27.05
CA LEU A 295 8.98 28.14 -26.28
C LEU A 295 10.51 28.16 -26.47
N CYS A 296 11.08 27.07 -27.02
CA CYS A 296 12.49 26.98 -27.40
C CYS A 296 12.71 27.27 -28.89
N GLY A 297 11.67 27.63 -29.65
CA GLY A 297 11.78 27.97 -31.06
C GLY A 297 11.78 26.77 -32.01
N ALA A 298 11.21 25.62 -31.59
CA ALA A 298 11.12 24.43 -32.45
C ALA A 298 10.31 24.72 -33.72
N PRO A 299 10.73 24.18 -34.90
CA PRO A 299 9.96 24.28 -36.13
C PRO A 299 8.58 23.62 -36.00
N ARG A 300 7.60 24.10 -36.78
CA ARG A 300 6.23 23.59 -36.77
C ARG A 300 6.17 22.07 -37.01
N GLU A 301 6.94 21.58 -37.94
CA GLU A 301 7.02 20.14 -38.27
C GLU A 301 7.46 19.32 -37.04
N THR A 302 8.45 19.78 -36.28
CA THR A 302 8.88 19.15 -35.03
C THR A 302 7.75 19.17 -33.98
N LEU A 303 7.00 20.28 -33.87
CA LEU A 303 5.87 20.38 -32.94
C LEU A 303 4.74 19.40 -33.30
N GLU A 304 4.41 19.28 -34.58
CA GLU A 304 3.43 18.30 -35.08
C GLU A 304 3.92 16.85 -34.83
N GLY A 305 5.22 16.58 -35.04
CA GLY A 305 5.85 15.30 -34.70
C GLY A 305 5.79 14.97 -33.21
N LEU A 306 6.06 15.94 -32.33
CA LEU A 306 5.97 15.77 -30.86
C LEU A 306 4.54 15.44 -30.42
N MET A 307 3.51 16.08 -30.98
CA MET A 307 2.12 15.76 -30.71
C MET A 307 1.71 14.35 -31.15
N ALA A 308 2.35 13.83 -32.20
CA ALA A 308 2.11 12.47 -32.71
C ALA A 308 3.00 11.40 -32.06
N ALA A 309 3.97 11.79 -31.23
CA ALA A 309 4.93 10.87 -30.63
C ALA A 309 4.26 9.87 -29.68
N ILE A 310 4.63 8.60 -29.79
CA ILE A 310 4.03 7.52 -28.97
C ILE A 310 4.74 7.31 -27.61
N SER A 311 5.92 7.90 -27.44
CA SER A 311 6.74 7.73 -26.24
C SER A 311 7.59 8.96 -25.95
N VAL A 312 8.11 9.06 -24.72
CA VAL A 312 9.09 10.10 -24.36
C VAL A 312 10.38 9.95 -25.14
N ASP A 313 10.83 8.73 -25.40
CA ASP A 313 12.05 8.49 -26.19
C ASP A 313 11.89 9.03 -27.62
N ALA A 314 10.72 8.85 -28.24
CA ALA A 314 10.42 9.43 -29.56
C ALA A 314 10.40 10.97 -29.50
N CYS A 315 9.88 11.57 -28.43
CA CYS A 315 9.96 13.02 -28.24
C CYS A 315 11.43 13.49 -28.17
N VAL A 316 12.27 12.76 -27.46
CA VAL A 316 13.71 13.08 -27.32
C VAL A 316 14.42 12.97 -28.66
N GLU A 317 14.11 11.96 -29.49
CA GLU A 317 14.67 11.80 -30.85
C GLU A 317 14.35 13.01 -31.74
N LEU A 318 13.08 13.42 -31.79
CA LEU A 318 12.65 14.58 -32.56
C LEU A 318 13.33 15.88 -32.10
N LEU A 319 13.57 16.02 -30.83
CA LEU A 319 14.30 17.18 -30.28
C LEU A 319 15.80 17.15 -30.60
N ASP A 320 16.39 15.96 -30.72
CA ASP A 320 17.79 15.80 -31.14
C ASP A 320 18.01 16.23 -32.58
N GLU A 321 17.09 15.87 -33.49
CA GLU A 321 17.17 16.24 -34.91
C GLU A 321 17.27 17.77 -35.11
N VAL A 322 16.69 18.55 -34.19
CA VAL A 322 16.71 20.01 -34.23
C VAL A 322 17.63 20.65 -33.16
N ASN A 323 18.45 19.87 -32.46
CA ASN A 323 19.37 20.30 -31.41
C ASN A 323 18.67 21.05 -30.24
N LEU A 324 17.44 20.69 -29.91
CA LEU A 324 16.64 21.31 -28.85
C LEU A 324 16.44 20.43 -27.61
N ARG A 325 17.04 19.23 -27.55
CA ARG A 325 16.91 18.32 -26.39
C ARG A 325 17.20 19.07 -25.07
N GLN A 326 18.41 19.58 -24.93
CA GLN A 326 18.85 20.17 -23.67
C GLN A 326 18.02 21.43 -23.28
N PRO A 327 17.77 22.41 -24.16
CA PRO A 327 16.92 23.55 -23.84
C PRO A 327 15.52 23.14 -23.38
N VAL A 328 14.87 22.20 -24.04
CA VAL A 328 13.50 21.75 -23.74
C VAL A 328 13.47 20.99 -22.41
N LEU A 329 14.36 20.02 -22.21
CA LEU A 329 14.41 19.25 -20.96
C LEU A 329 14.74 20.13 -19.74
N SER A 330 15.62 21.12 -19.90
CA SER A 330 15.92 22.09 -18.85
C SER A 330 14.69 22.96 -18.49
N ARG A 331 13.86 23.33 -19.48
CA ARG A 331 12.59 24.04 -19.20
C ARG A 331 11.59 23.15 -18.50
N ILE A 332 11.43 21.90 -18.94
CA ILE A 332 10.56 20.91 -18.31
C ILE A 332 11.00 20.70 -16.86
N GLY A 333 12.29 20.50 -16.60
CA GLY A 333 12.82 20.34 -15.23
C GLY A 333 12.50 21.53 -14.33
N ARG A 334 12.73 22.78 -14.79
CA ARG A 334 12.36 23.99 -14.02
C ARG A 334 10.86 24.10 -13.75
N GLU A 335 10.02 23.73 -14.72
CA GLU A 335 8.59 23.75 -14.49
C GLU A 335 8.16 22.68 -13.47
N MET A 336 8.78 21.48 -13.51
CA MET A 336 8.59 20.45 -12.46
C MET A 336 8.95 21.00 -11.08
N GLU A 337 10.12 21.66 -10.93
CA GLU A 337 10.52 22.30 -9.66
C GLU A 337 9.47 23.31 -9.19
N THR A 338 8.96 24.14 -10.11
CA THR A 338 7.91 25.13 -9.82
C THR A 338 6.63 24.47 -9.31
N ARG A 339 6.14 23.44 -9.99
CA ARG A 339 4.92 22.71 -9.58
C ARG A 339 5.09 21.95 -8.26
N ILE A 340 6.25 21.37 -8.04
CA ILE A 340 6.62 20.75 -6.78
C ILE A 340 6.62 21.78 -5.65
N ALA A 341 7.29 22.91 -5.84
CA ALA A 341 7.35 23.99 -4.85
C ALA A 341 5.96 24.54 -4.47
N LEU A 342 5.09 24.72 -5.47
CA LEU A 342 3.69 25.16 -5.25
C LEU A 342 2.90 24.15 -4.39
N ARG A 343 3.12 22.84 -4.56
CA ARG A 343 2.48 21.80 -3.74
C ARG A 343 3.06 21.77 -2.34
N MET A 344 4.38 21.77 -2.24
CA MET A 344 5.08 21.58 -0.96
C MET A 344 4.99 22.78 -0.03
N LYS A 345 4.79 23.99 -0.55
CA LYS A 345 4.66 25.24 0.24
C LYS A 345 5.76 25.43 1.28
N GLY A 346 6.98 24.97 0.97
CA GLY A 346 8.14 25.07 1.85
C GLY A 346 8.20 24.05 3.00
N GLN A 347 7.28 23.07 3.05
CA GLN A 347 7.24 22.07 4.13
C GLN A 347 8.37 21.03 4.03
N ALA A 348 8.82 20.70 2.83
CA ALA A 348 9.96 19.84 2.58
C ALA A 348 10.68 20.27 1.28
N ARG A 349 11.99 20.04 1.22
CA ARG A 349 12.77 20.20 -0.01
C ARG A 349 12.65 18.95 -0.85
N VAL A 350 12.20 19.07 -2.10
CA VAL A 350 12.08 17.96 -3.03
C VAL A 350 13.13 18.07 -4.12
N GLU A 351 13.88 17.02 -4.31
CA GLU A 351 14.83 16.84 -5.42
C GLU A 351 14.37 15.66 -6.27
N PHE A 352 14.65 15.72 -7.58
CA PHE A 352 14.26 14.64 -8.48
C PHE A 352 15.35 14.28 -9.48
N ILE A 353 15.30 13.01 -9.95
CA ILE A 353 16.05 12.49 -11.10
C ILE A 353 15.04 11.86 -12.06
N MET A 354 14.94 12.42 -13.25
CA MET A 354 14.09 11.92 -14.34
C MET A 354 14.96 11.28 -15.41
N PHE A 355 14.67 10.03 -15.76
CA PHE A 355 15.48 9.25 -16.70
C PHE A 355 14.63 8.46 -17.70
N THR A 356 15.27 7.98 -18.77
CA THR A 356 14.76 6.87 -19.61
C THR A 356 15.81 5.76 -19.70
N GLY A 357 15.35 4.56 -20.09
CA GLY A 357 16.27 3.43 -20.30
C GLY A 357 17.25 3.64 -21.45
N LYS A 358 16.83 4.39 -22.49
CA LYS A 358 17.63 4.64 -23.70
C LYS A 358 18.66 5.76 -23.52
N TYR A 359 18.26 6.84 -22.86
CA TYR A 359 19.07 8.09 -22.80
C TYR A 359 19.67 8.34 -21.42
N GLY A 360 19.43 7.48 -20.43
CA GLY A 360 19.85 7.74 -19.05
C GLY A 360 19.12 8.94 -18.45
N VAL A 361 19.82 9.74 -17.64
CA VAL A 361 19.24 10.92 -17.00
C VAL A 361 18.92 12.01 -18.03
N LEU A 362 17.66 12.42 -18.08
CA LEU A 362 17.15 13.49 -18.94
C LEU A 362 17.11 14.84 -18.25
N ALA A 363 16.73 14.86 -16.97
CA ALA A 363 16.73 16.06 -16.14
C ALA A 363 16.87 15.68 -14.67
N GLU A 364 17.54 16.52 -13.92
CA GLU A 364 17.67 16.38 -12.46
C GLU A 364 17.70 17.77 -11.81
N SER A 365 17.20 17.87 -10.58
CA SER A 365 17.32 19.08 -9.79
C SER A 365 18.72 19.23 -9.17
N ALA A 366 19.10 20.45 -8.83
CA ALA A 366 20.48 20.78 -8.44
C ALA A 366 21.00 20.01 -7.21
N GLY A 367 20.09 19.67 -6.27
CA GLY A 367 20.46 18.96 -5.05
C GLY A 367 20.33 17.44 -5.11
N ALA A 368 19.82 16.88 -6.23
CA ALA A 368 19.48 15.46 -6.31
C ALA A 368 20.69 14.54 -6.05
N ARG A 369 21.85 14.83 -6.63
CA ARG A 369 23.07 14.03 -6.44
C ARG A 369 23.58 14.06 -5.00
N ALA A 370 23.50 15.22 -4.35
CA ALA A 370 23.86 15.35 -2.95
C ALA A 370 22.96 14.51 -2.04
N LEU A 371 21.65 14.43 -2.33
CA LEU A 371 20.74 13.54 -1.60
C LEU A 371 21.06 12.07 -1.85
N CYS A 372 21.42 11.67 -3.09
CA CYS A 372 21.85 10.31 -3.38
C CYS A 372 23.05 9.91 -2.52
N GLU A 373 24.09 10.75 -2.46
CA GLU A 373 25.28 10.44 -1.66
C GLU A 373 24.96 10.34 -0.16
N ARG A 374 24.09 11.20 0.35
CA ARG A 374 23.66 11.13 1.76
C ARG A 374 22.84 9.88 2.06
N LEU A 375 22.01 9.39 1.13
CA LEU A 375 21.26 8.15 1.29
C LEU A 375 22.19 6.91 1.34
N LYS A 376 23.32 6.93 0.63
CA LYS A 376 24.33 5.84 0.67
C LYS A 376 25.05 5.76 2.01
N LEU A 377 25.12 6.86 2.75
CA LEU A 377 25.83 6.95 4.04
C LEU A 377 24.96 6.63 5.26
N GLN A 378 23.67 6.54 5.06
CA GLN A 378 22.69 6.20 6.10
C GLN A 378 22.46 4.69 6.22
#